data_516909e85d8b64a326ff5de5134d3fdb
#
_entry.id   516909e85d8b64a326ff5de5134d3fdb
#
_cell.length_a   1.000
_cell.length_b   1.000
_cell.length_c   1.000
_cell.angle_alpha   90.00
_cell.angle_beta   90.00
_cell.angle_gamma   90.00
#
_symmetry.space_group_name_H-M   'P 1'
#
loop_
_entity.id
_entity.type
_entity.pdbx_description
1 polymer ?
#
loop_
_entity_poly.entity_id
_entity_poly.type
_entity_poly.pdbx_seq_one_letter_code
_entity_poly.pdbx_strand_id
1 'polypeptide(L)'
;MTDRSADKSPFSPAQIQHPMRVEFSPAQRYGYPISCLMIAVDRLGHLRDMYGYEAKEEIIDSLVGLLKHATRNSDFLGRMADDRLLAVVPHTGPTGIRSLATRLVEQVHQLEFDSDGRRIPITVAIGGSHDGSDEGGEPADQRTMFFDALLQASEEALEDAVAAGGDRVVFLT
;
A
#
# COMPACT_ATOMS: atom_id res chain seq x y z
N MET A 1 11.02 26.48 2.35
CA MET A 1 11.65 25.17 2.16
C MET A 1 10.80 24.09 2.83
N THR A 2 10.38 23.12 2.07
CA THR A 2 9.51 22.08 2.60
C THR A 2 10.34 21.08 3.41
N ASP A 3 9.94 20.87 4.63
CA ASP A 3 10.58 19.84 5.47
C ASP A 3 10.09 18.47 5.02
N ARG A 4 10.93 17.75 4.30
CA ARG A 4 10.58 16.43 3.78
C ARG A 4 10.39 15.36 4.85
N SER A 5 10.95 15.59 6.03
CA SER A 5 10.77 14.65 7.14
C SER A 5 9.38 14.76 7.76
N ALA A 6 8.77 15.96 7.67
CA ALA A 6 7.43 16.19 8.20
C ALA A 6 6.34 15.95 7.14
N ASP A 7 6.65 16.17 5.86
CA ASP A 7 5.70 16.00 4.78
C ASP A 7 5.97 14.69 4.03
N LYS A 8 5.19 13.66 4.37
CA LYS A 8 5.28 12.35 3.74
C LYS A 8 4.24 12.24 2.62
N SER A 9 4.42 13.06 1.57
CA SER A 9 3.54 13.01 0.41
C SER A 9 3.78 11.75 -0.41
N PRO A 10 2.75 11.16 -1.03
CA PRO A 10 2.93 10.02 -1.92
C PRO A 10 3.79 10.39 -3.13
N PHE A 11 4.70 9.50 -3.48
CA PHE A 11 5.48 9.64 -4.69
C PHE A 11 4.66 9.25 -5.92
N SER A 12 4.97 9.83 -7.08
CA SER A 12 4.46 9.31 -8.34
C SER A 12 5.09 7.95 -8.65
N PRO A 13 4.52 7.12 -9.52
CA PRO A 13 5.09 5.81 -9.86
C PRO A 13 6.55 5.88 -10.28
N ALA A 14 6.92 6.88 -11.09
CA ALA A 14 8.30 7.05 -11.54
C ALA A 14 9.25 7.41 -10.39
N GLN A 15 8.78 8.20 -9.42
CA GLN A 15 9.57 8.57 -8.24
C GLN A 15 9.78 7.39 -7.28
N ILE A 16 8.81 6.48 -7.19
CA ILE A 16 8.91 5.31 -6.32
C ILE A 16 9.92 4.31 -6.85
N GLN A 17 9.98 4.10 -8.17
CA GLN A 17 10.85 3.09 -8.75
C GLN A 17 12.31 3.30 -8.39
N HIS A 18 12.79 4.55 -8.37
CA HIS A 18 14.17 4.83 -8.03
C HIS A 18 14.48 4.59 -6.55
N PRO A 19 13.72 5.15 -5.58
CA PRO A 19 13.96 4.86 -4.17
C PRO A 19 13.87 3.38 -3.83
N MET A 20 12.94 2.65 -4.44
CA MET A 20 12.79 1.21 -4.19
C MET A 20 13.98 0.40 -4.68
N ARG A 21 14.52 0.72 -5.83
CA ARG A 21 15.70 0.02 -6.35
C ARG A 21 16.90 0.26 -5.45
N VAL A 22 17.06 1.48 -4.95
CA VAL A 22 18.13 1.83 -4.02
C VAL A 22 17.97 1.05 -2.70
N GLU A 23 16.74 0.91 -2.19
CA GLU A 23 16.47 0.20 -0.94
C GLU A 23 16.54 -1.32 -1.12
N PHE A 24 16.05 -1.82 -2.25
CA PHE A 24 15.98 -3.27 -2.49
C PHE A 24 17.36 -3.93 -2.55
N SER A 25 18.33 -3.24 -3.14
CA SER A 25 19.69 -3.75 -3.23
C SER A 25 20.33 -3.96 -1.84
N PRO A 26 20.29 -2.98 -0.91
CA PRO A 26 20.72 -3.22 0.47
C PRO A 26 19.95 -4.33 1.17
N ALA A 27 18.63 -4.43 0.96
CA ALA A 27 17.83 -5.48 1.56
C ALA A 27 18.34 -6.85 1.16
N GLN A 28 18.61 -7.03 -0.13
CA GLN A 28 19.19 -8.30 -0.62
C GLN A 28 20.55 -8.56 -0.04
N ARG A 29 21.41 -7.54 0.03
CA ARG A 29 22.80 -7.69 0.52
C ARG A 29 22.84 -8.01 2.02
N TYR A 30 22.05 -7.32 2.83
CA TYR A 30 22.09 -7.45 4.30
C TYR A 30 21.03 -8.40 4.84
N GLY A 31 20.17 -8.93 3.99
CA GLY A 31 19.20 -9.95 4.37
C GLY A 31 17.98 -9.47 5.16
N TYR A 32 17.72 -8.16 5.22
CA TYR A 32 16.50 -7.71 5.87
C TYR A 32 15.29 -7.81 4.93
N PRO A 33 14.08 -7.98 5.46
CA PRO A 33 12.90 -8.13 4.63
C PRO A 33 12.43 -6.80 4.05
N ILE A 34 11.77 -6.88 2.89
CA ILE A 34 11.00 -5.78 2.30
C ILE A 34 9.61 -6.29 2.00
N SER A 35 8.61 -5.49 2.30
CA SER A 35 7.22 -5.81 2.01
C SER A 35 6.56 -4.70 1.21
N CYS A 36 5.51 -5.05 0.49
CA CYS A 36 4.80 -4.14 -0.39
C CYS A 36 3.30 -4.36 -0.25
N LEU A 37 2.55 -3.26 -0.19
CA LEU A 37 1.09 -3.29 -0.22
C LEU A 37 0.59 -2.45 -1.38
N MET A 38 -0.34 -3.00 -2.16
CA MET A 38 -1.09 -2.27 -3.15
C MET A 38 -2.54 -2.16 -2.68
N ILE A 39 -3.06 -0.95 -2.60
CA ILE A 39 -4.34 -0.66 -1.96
C ILE A 39 -5.27 0.01 -2.97
N ALA A 40 -6.49 -0.50 -3.08
CA ALA A 40 -7.52 0.09 -3.93
C ALA A 40 -8.81 0.29 -3.14
N VAL A 41 -9.44 1.45 -3.31
CA VAL A 41 -10.77 1.68 -2.78
C VAL A 41 -11.76 0.86 -3.60
N ASP A 42 -12.60 0.08 -2.92
CA ASP A 42 -13.60 -0.75 -3.58
C ASP A 42 -14.63 0.13 -4.29
N ARG A 43 -14.90 -0.19 -5.54
CA ARG A 43 -15.89 0.49 -6.38
C ARG A 43 -15.66 2.00 -6.48
N LEU A 44 -14.40 2.43 -6.55
CA LEU A 44 -14.04 3.84 -6.59
C LEU A 44 -14.68 4.57 -7.78
N GLY A 45 -14.71 3.96 -8.95
CA GLY A 45 -15.34 4.54 -10.12
C GLY A 45 -16.83 4.79 -9.93
N HIS A 46 -17.52 3.87 -9.27
CA HIS A 46 -18.93 4.01 -8.93
C HIS A 46 -19.15 5.15 -7.94
N LEU A 47 -18.28 5.25 -6.93
CA LEU A 47 -18.35 6.33 -5.95
C LEU A 47 -18.15 7.70 -6.62
N ARG A 48 -17.18 7.79 -7.53
CA ARG A 48 -16.95 9.02 -8.31
C ARG A 48 -18.18 9.38 -9.15
N ASP A 49 -18.78 8.39 -9.82
CA ASP A 49 -19.94 8.63 -10.68
C ASP A 49 -21.15 9.07 -9.87
N MET A 50 -21.33 8.53 -8.66
CA MET A 50 -22.47 8.88 -7.80
C MET A 50 -22.29 10.19 -7.04
N TYR A 51 -21.08 10.46 -6.55
CA TYR A 51 -20.84 11.55 -5.60
C TYR A 51 -19.91 12.64 -6.14
N GLY A 52 -19.31 12.41 -7.31
CA GLY A 52 -18.47 13.40 -7.97
C GLY A 52 -16.98 13.21 -7.76
N TYR A 53 -16.21 13.95 -8.56
CA TYR A 53 -14.74 13.90 -8.54
C TYR A 53 -14.19 14.37 -7.20
N GLU A 54 -14.74 15.45 -6.64
CA GLU A 54 -14.26 15.98 -5.36
C GLU A 54 -14.44 14.99 -4.23
N ALA A 55 -15.56 14.26 -4.21
CA ALA A 55 -15.80 13.21 -3.22
C ALA A 55 -14.76 12.10 -3.35
N LYS A 56 -14.44 11.69 -4.57
CA LYS A 56 -13.40 10.69 -4.83
C LYS A 56 -12.05 11.17 -4.29
N GLU A 57 -11.66 12.41 -4.57
CA GLU A 57 -10.38 12.95 -4.10
C GLU A 57 -10.34 13.03 -2.57
N GLU A 58 -11.44 13.39 -1.94
CA GLU A 58 -11.54 13.42 -0.48
C GLU A 58 -11.34 12.03 0.13
N ILE A 59 -11.93 11.01 -0.48
CA ILE A 59 -11.74 9.62 -0.06
C ILE A 59 -10.27 9.21 -0.17
N ILE A 60 -9.64 9.49 -1.29
CA ILE A 60 -8.22 9.16 -1.49
C ILE A 60 -7.34 9.92 -0.51
N ASP A 61 -7.58 11.20 -0.31
CA ASP A 61 -6.80 12.02 0.64
C ASP A 61 -6.91 11.49 2.06
N SER A 62 -8.09 11.07 2.47
CA SER A 62 -8.30 10.47 3.80
C SER A 62 -7.54 9.16 3.94
N LEU A 63 -7.53 8.36 2.90
CA LEU A 63 -6.79 7.09 2.89
C LEU A 63 -5.28 7.34 2.94
N VAL A 64 -4.79 8.33 2.20
CA VAL A 64 -3.38 8.74 2.26
C VAL A 64 -3.01 9.18 3.67
N GLY A 65 -3.87 9.96 4.32
CA GLY A 65 -3.66 10.39 5.70
C GLY A 65 -3.55 9.21 6.66
N LEU A 66 -4.41 8.23 6.48
CA LEU A 66 -4.39 7.01 7.28
C LEU A 66 -3.09 6.22 7.08
N LEU A 67 -2.63 6.09 5.84
CA LEU A 67 -1.37 5.44 5.52
C LEU A 67 -0.17 6.17 6.13
N LYS A 68 -0.17 7.49 6.10
CA LYS A 68 0.89 8.30 6.70
C LYS A 68 1.01 8.05 8.20
N HIS A 69 -0.12 7.89 8.89
CA HIS A 69 -0.11 7.57 10.32
C HIS A 69 0.32 6.13 10.59
N ALA A 70 -0.02 5.22 9.71
CA ALA A 70 0.24 3.79 9.90
C ALA A 70 1.68 3.39 9.54
N THR A 71 2.39 4.21 8.76
CA THR A 71 3.72 3.90 8.25
C THR A 71 4.78 4.79 8.86
N ARG A 72 6.04 4.35 8.75
CA ARG A 72 7.20 5.09 9.26
C ARG A 72 7.75 6.03 8.19
N ASN A 73 8.58 7.00 8.61
CA ASN A 73 9.23 7.91 7.66
C ASN A 73 10.17 7.21 6.68
N SER A 74 10.69 6.04 7.06
CA SER A 74 11.52 5.22 6.20
C SER A 74 10.73 4.44 5.14
N ASP A 75 9.39 4.39 5.27
CA ASP A 75 8.54 3.71 4.32
C ASP A 75 8.24 4.61 3.13
N PHE A 76 7.96 3.99 1.98
CA PHE A 76 7.68 4.73 0.75
C PHE A 76 6.19 4.62 0.43
N LEU A 77 5.57 5.76 0.13
CA LEU A 77 4.17 5.81 -0.26
C LEU A 77 4.06 6.37 -1.67
N GLY A 78 3.16 5.82 -2.45
CA GLY A 78 2.91 6.28 -3.81
C GLY A 78 1.45 6.25 -4.18
N ARG A 79 1.08 7.15 -5.09
CA ARG A 79 -0.24 7.15 -5.70
C ARG A 79 -0.07 6.81 -7.18
N MET A 80 -0.75 5.77 -7.62
CA MET A 80 -0.69 5.33 -9.01
C MET A 80 -1.67 6.14 -9.87
N ALA A 81 -1.52 6.05 -11.19
CA ALA A 81 -2.35 6.82 -12.12
C ALA A 81 -3.84 6.47 -12.02
N ASP A 82 -4.17 5.25 -11.60
CA ASP A 82 -5.55 4.78 -11.42
C ASP A 82 -6.05 4.93 -9.98
N ASP A 83 -5.39 5.78 -9.19
CA ASP A 83 -5.72 6.07 -7.79
C ASP A 83 -5.48 4.92 -6.81
N ARG A 84 -4.84 3.83 -7.24
CA ARG A 84 -4.33 2.84 -6.29
C ARG A 84 -3.19 3.46 -5.49
N LEU A 85 -3.03 3.01 -4.26
CA LEU A 85 -1.95 3.47 -3.40
C LEU A 85 -0.95 2.35 -3.20
N LEU A 86 0.32 2.70 -3.15
CA LEU A 86 1.42 1.78 -2.94
C LEU A 86 2.15 2.14 -1.66
N ALA A 87 2.40 1.14 -0.82
CA ALA A 87 3.27 1.28 0.34
C ALA A 87 4.40 0.27 0.24
N VAL A 88 5.63 0.74 0.38
CA VAL A 88 6.81 -0.11 0.42
C VAL A 88 7.43 0.01 1.79
N VAL A 89 7.56 -1.11 2.47
CA VAL A 89 7.88 -1.15 3.90
C VAL A 89 9.15 -1.98 4.11
N PRO A 90 10.33 -1.32 4.12
CA PRO A 90 11.58 -2.00 4.44
C PRO A 90 11.61 -2.47 5.90
N HIS A 91 12.41 -3.48 6.19
CA HIS A 91 12.58 -4.04 7.53
C HIS A 91 11.31 -4.59 8.15
N THR A 92 10.36 -4.98 7.29
CA THR A 92 9.08 -5.58 7.72
C THR A 92 8.85 -6.85 6.92
N GLY A 93 8.70 -7.97 7.61
CA GLY A 93 8.50 -9.27 7.02
C GLY A 93 7.03 -9.68 6.95
N PRO A 94 6.77 -10.97 6.67
CA PRO A 94 5.40 -11.46 6.44
C PRO A 94 4.42 -11.15 7.57
N THR A 95 4.81 -11.38 8.82
CA THR A 95 3.92 -11.18 9.96
C THR A 95 3.58 -9.69 10.13
N GLY A 96 4.60 -8.84 10.07
CA GLY A 96 4.40 -7.39 10.25
C GLY A 96 3.55 -6.78 9.16
N ILE A 97 3.79 -7.17 7.91
CA ILE A 97 3.04 -6.59 6.79
C ILE A 97 1.59 -7.06 6.78
N ARG A 98 1.32 -8.32 7.17
CA ARG A 98 -0.06 -8.82 7.31
C ARG A 98 -0.81 -8.07 8.41
N SER A 99 -0.14 -7.83 9.53
CA SER A 99 -0.71 -7.08 10.65
C SER A 99 -1.05 -5.66 10.22
N LEU A 100 -0.15 -4.97 9.52
CA LEU A 100 -0.38 -3.63 9.01
C LEU A 100 -1.57 -3.60 8.05
N ALA A 101 -1.60 -4.52 7.09
CA ALA A 101 -2.66 -4.57 6.07
C ALA A 101 -4.04 -4.84 6.70
N THR A 102 -4.13 -5.80 7.63
CA THR A 102 -5.38 -6.12 8.32
C THR A 102 -5.89 -4.92 9.11
N ARG A 103 -4.99 -4.24 9.80
CA ARG A 103 -5.33 -3.04 10.57
C ARG A 103 -5.83 -1.92 9.67
N LEU A 104 -5.21 -1.74 8.50
CA LEU A 104 -5.66 -0.72 7.53
C LEU A 104 -7.09 -0.99 7.05
N VAL A 105 -7.42 -2.22 6.73
CA VAL A 105 -8.79 -2.59 6.31
C VAL A 105 -9.79 -2.21 7.42
N GLU A 106 -9.48 -2.53 8.67
CA GLU A 106 -10.33 -2.20 9.81
C GLU A 106 -10.46 -0.70 10.03
N GLN A 107 -9.35 0.02 9.93
CA GLN A 107 -9.34 1.48 10.13
C GLN A 107 -10.13 2.20 9.04
N VAL A 108 -10.12 1.70 7.82
CA VAL A 108 -10.93 2.28 6.73
C VAL A 108 -12.42 2.19 7.05
N HIS A 109 -12.87 1.11 7.69
CA HIS A 109 -14.27 0.98 8.11
C HIS A 109 -14.70 2.09 9.06
N GLN A 110 -13.77 2.69 9.79
CA GLN A 110 -14.05 3.73 10.77
C GLN A 110 -14.00 5.14 10.20
N LEU A 111 -13.52 5.27 8.95
CA LEU A 111 -13.52 6.57 8.28
C LEU A 111 -14.95 6.99 7.96
N GLU A 112 -15.24 8.26 8.20
CA GLU A 112 -16.58 8.80 7.97
C GLU A 112 -16.58 9.74 6.76
N PHE A 113 -17.40 9.38 5.80
CA PHE A 113 -17.65 10.20 4.62
C PHE A 113 -19.15 10.42 4.51
N ASP A 114 -19.55 11.67 4.25
CA ASP A 114 -20.94 12.02 4.13
C ASP A 114 -21.17 12.75 2.81
N SER A 115 -22.34 12.48 2.19
CA SER A 115 -22.83 13.22 1.04
C SER A 115 -24.32 13.50 1.26
N ASP A 116 -24.68 14.77 1.28
CA ASP A 116 -26.07 15.23 1.49
C ASP A 116 -26.72 14.61 2.74
N GLY A 117 -25.95 14.53 3.84
CA GLY A 117 -26.43 14.00 5.10
C GLY A 117 -26.47 12.48 5.18
N ARG A 118 -26.02 11.79 4.15
CA ARG A 118 -25.95 10.33 4.11
C ARG A 118 -24.52 9.86 4.26
N ARG A 119 -24.32 8.87 5.12
CA ARG A 119 -23.03 8.25 5.30
C ARG A 119 -22.71 7.34 4.11
N ILE A 120 -21.50 7.51 3.55
CA ILE A 120 -21.00 6.68 2.47
C ILE A 120 -20.04 5.64 3.09
N PRO A 121 -20.41 4.35 3.07
CA PRO A 121 -19.49 3.32 3.55
C PRO A 121 -18.36 3.10 2.54
N ILE A 122 -17.11 3.09 3.03
CA ILE A 122 -15.94 2.90 2.21
C ILE A 122 -15.21 1.65 2.70
N THR A 123 -14.80 0.82 1.77
CA THR A 123 -13.94 -0.34 2.03
C THR A 123 -12.78 -0.36 1.05
N VAL A 124 -11.76 -1.14 1.37
CA VAL A 124 -10.58 -1.28 0.52
C VAL A 124 -10.23 -2.74 0.30
N ALA A 125 -9.63 -3.01 -0.85
CA ALA A 125 -8.95 -4.27 -1.12
C ALA A 125 -7.45 -4.01 -1.05
N ILE A 126 -6.71 -4.92 -0.45
CA ILE A 126 -5.26 -4.80 -0.30
C ILE A 126 -4.61 -6.08 -0.80
N GLY A 127 -3.65 -5.93 -1.71
CA GLY A 127 -2.76 -7.00 -2.12
C GLY A 127 -1.38 -6.78 -1.54
N GLY A 128 -0.80 -7.81 -0.97
CA GLY A 128 0.50 -7.72 -0.35
C GLY A 128 1.51 -8.72 -0.89
N SER A 129 2.77 -8.37 -0.78
CA SER A 129 3.89 -9.24 -1.10
C SER A 129 5.04 -8.93 -0.16
N HIS A 130 5.96 -9.88 -0.05
CA HIS A 130 7.16 -9.69 0.76
C HIS A 130 8.32 -10.46 0.17
N ASP A 131 9.54 -9.98 0.46
CA ASP A 131 10.77 -10.68 0.17
C ASP A 131 11.58 -10.73 1.46
N GLY A 132 11.98 -11.95 1.86
CA GLY A 132 12.62 -12.21 3.14
C GLY A 132 11.65 -12.67 4.22
N SER A 133 12.20 -13.30 5.24
CA SER A 133 11.43 -13.79 6.40
C SER A 133 11.35 -12.74 7.49
N ASP A 134 10.50 -12.99 8.50
CA ASP A 134 10.37 -12.11 9.66
C ASP A 134 11.69 -11.95 10.42
N GLU A 135 12.50 -13.01 10.45
CA GLU A 135 13.78 -12.99 11.15
C GLU A 135 14.88 -12.28 10.36
N GLY A 136 14.70 -12.18 9.04
CA GLY A 136 15.72 -11.62 8.17
C GLY A 136 16.96 -12.53 8.07
N GLY A 137 18.05 -11.99 7.55
CA GLY A 137 19.33 -12.68 7.52
C GLY A 137 19.50 -13.70 6.41
N GLU A 138 18.60 -13.82 5.47
CA GLU A 138 18.75 -14.72 4.32
C GLU A 138 19.91 -14.25 3.45
N PRO A 139 20.79 -15.16 3.01
CA PRO A 139 21.82 -14.83 2.05
C PRO A 139 21.24 -14.24 0.77
N ALA A 140 21.94 -13.27 0.19
CA ALA A 140 21.48 -12.58 -1.01
C ALA A 140 21.21 -13.53 -2.18
N ASP A 141 21.96 -14.59 -2.29
CA ASP A 141 21.82 -15.59 -3.35
C ASP A 141 20.56 -16.45 -3.21
N GLN A 142 19.94 -16.46 -2.04
CA GLN A 142 18.67 -17.18 -1.81
C GLN A 142 17.45 -16.31 -2.12
N ARG A 143 17.66 -15.02 -2.35
CA ARG A 143 16.58 -14.09 -2.67
C ARG A 143 16.49 -13.94 -4.17
N THR A 144 15.39 -14.41 -4.73
CA THR A 144 15.18 -14.44 -6.17
C THR A 144 14.22 -13.38 -6.67
N MET A 145 13.58 -12.65 -5.74
CA MET A 145 12.59 -11.66 -6.10
C MET A 145 13.23 -10.29 -6.29
N PHE A 146 13.07 -9.74 -7.48
CA PHE A 146 13.47 -8.38 -7.80
C PHE A 146 12.32 -7.42 -7.51
N PHE A 147 12.64 -6.12 -7.46
CA PHE A 147 11.65 -5.10 -7.18
C PHE A 147 10.40 -5.21 -8.05
N ASP A 148 10.58 -5.37 -9.37
CA ASP A 148 9.45 -5.46 -10.29
C ASP A 148 8.59 -6.68 -10.01
N ALA A 149 9.20 -7.78 -9.59
CA ALA A 149 8.47 -9.00 -9.22
C ALA A 149 7.71 -8.81 -7.91
N LEU A 150 8.28 -8.09 -6.95
CA LEU A 150 7.62 -7.77 -5.68
C LEU A 150 6.38 -6.91 -5.93
N LEU A 151 6.52 -5.89 -6.76
CA LEU A 151 5.42 -5.03 -7.16
C LEU A 151 4.33 -5.82 -7.88
N GLN A 152 4.72 -6.63 -8.87
CA GLN A 152 3.78 -7.46 -9.64
C GLN A 152 3.03 -8.43 -8.73
N ALA A 153 3.71 -9.05 -7.77
CA ALA A 153 3.06 -9.97 -6.83
C ALA A 153 1.98 -9.26 -6.00
N SER A 154 2.25 -8.03 -5.57
CA SER A 154 1.25 -7.25 -4.83
C SER A 154 0.07 -6.85 -5.71
N GLU A 155 0.30 -6.55 -6.99
CA GLU A 155 -0.77 -6.24 -7.94
C GLU A 155 -1.65 -7.46 -8.20
N GLU A 156 -1.06 -8.63 -8.40
CA GLU A 156 -1.80 -9.88 -8.59
C GLU A 156 -2.62 -10.24 -7.35
N ALA A 157 -2.03 -10.07 -6.17
CA ALA A 157 -2.74 -10.28 -4.92
C ALA A 157 -3.93 -9.32 -4.78
N LEU A 158 -3.76 -8.06 -5.18
CA LEU A 158 -4.84 -7.08 -5.17
C LEU A 158 -5.97 -7.50 -6.13
N GLU A 159 -5.64 -7.97 -7.32
CA GLU A 159 -6.63 -8.47 -8.26
C GLU A 159 -7.45 -9.61 -7.66
N ASP A 160 -6.80 -10.52 -6.95
CA ASP A 160 -7.48 -11.62 -6.24
C ASP A 160 -8.40 -11.07 -5.13
N ALA A 161 -7.96 -10.07 -4.39
CA ALA A 161 -8.77 -9.45 -3.34
C ALA A 161 -10.02 -8.79 -3.94
N VAL A 162 -9.87 -8.08 -5.05
CA VAL A 162 -10.99 -7.43 -5.75
C VAL A 162 -11.95 -8.49 -6.30
N ALA A 163 -11.43 -9.53 -6.94
CA ALA A 163 -12.23 -10.61 -7.51
C ALA A 163 -13.03 -11.36 -6.43
N ALA A 164 -12.50 -11.44 -5.23
CA ALA A 164 -13.17 -12.10 -4.11
C ALA A 164 -14.22 -11.21 -3.42
N GLY A 165 -14.41 -9.97 -3.86
CA GLY A 165 -15.43 -9.06 -3.35
C GLY A 165 -14.91 -7.81 -2.66
N GLY A 166 -13.61 -7.64 -2.57
CA GLY A 166 -13.02 -6.50 -1.87
C GLY A 166 -13.11 -6.61 -0.34
N ASP A 167 -12.86 -5.52 0.36
CA ASP A 167 -12.91 -5.44 1.83
C ASP A 167 -12.09 -6.55 2.48
N ARG A 168 -10.87 -6.72 2.01
CA ARG A 168 -10.00 -7.81 2.47
C ARG A 168 -8.57 -7.60 2.05
N VAL A 169 -7.71 -8.40 2.66
CA VAL A 169 -6.29 -8.49 2.33
C VAL A 169 -6.01 -9.86 1.71
N VAL A 170 -5.23 -9.89 0.64
CA VAL A 170 -4.73 -11.13 0.03
C VAL A 170 -3.22 -11.02 -0.12
N PHE A 171 -2.54 -12.09 0.24
CA PHE A 171 -1.11 -12.27 -0.02
C PHE A 171 -0.94 -13.51 -0.89
N LEU A 172 -0.18 -13.37 -1.97
CA LEU A 172 0.21 -14.54 -2.75
C LEU A 172 1.35 -15.26 -2.05
N THR A 173 1.21 -16.56 -1.93
CA THR A 173 2.24 -17.42 -1.32
C THR A 173 3.22 -17.94 -2.37
#